data_d65010796101c9335c87ec272dcf4d1c
#
_entry.id   d65010796101c9335c87ec272dcf4d1c
#
_cell.length_a   1.000
_cell.length_b   1.000
_cell.length_c   1.000
_cell.angle_alpha   90.00
_cell.angle_beta   90.00
_cell.angle_gamma   90.00
#
_symmetry.space_group_name_H-M   'P 1'
#
loop_
_entity.id
_entity.type
_entity.pdbx_description
1 polymer ?
#
loop_
_entity_poly.entity_id
_entity_poly.type
_entity_poly.pdbx_seq_one_letter_code
_entity_poly.pdbx_strand_id
1 'polypeptide(L)'
;LGDLRGVKHLFREGGPRIDSWIAIDGGSIGRVNNKALGSYRYRVTFKGPGGHSWGAFGLANPHHALGEAISNFVAAADQYTAQGPKTSYNVGVISGGTSINSVPFESSMQIDIRSVKPSRLDAMEALLEEATQTALDHQNGIKRRGPDLTFEVEKIGNRPSGELPDTLPLVQRTL
;
A
#
# COMPACT_ATOMS: atom_id res chain seq x y z
N LEU A 1 11.42 -14.72 -4.69
CA LEU A 1 12.43 -13.74 -4.22
C LEU A 1 11.85 -12.32 -4.24
N GLY A 2 10.73 -12.13 -3.52
CA GLY A 2 10.00 -10.87 -3.52
C GLY A 2 10.76 -9.70 -2.89
N ASP A 3 10.27 -8.48 -3.16
CA ASP A 3 10.66 -7.21 -2.55
C ASP A 3 12.17 -6.85 -2.68
N LEU A 4 12.79 -7.21 -3.79
CA LEU A 4 14.20 -6.90 -4.10
C LEU A 4 15.23 -7.40 -3.06
N ARG A 5 14.91 -8.39 -2.23
CA ARG A 5 15.78 -8.85 -1.12
C ARG A 5 17.21 -9.18 -1.57
N GLY A 6 17.37 -9.84 -2.72
CA GLY A 6 18.70 -10.15 -3.28
C GLY A 6 19.49 -8.90 -3.66
N VAL A 7 18.84 -7.95 -4.34
CA VAL A 7 19.48 -6.68 -4.75
C VAL A 7 19.79 -5.83 -3.51
N LYS A 8 18.86 -5.71 -2.56
CA LYS A 8 19.09 -5.02 -1.27
C LYS A 8 20.30 -5.62 -0.52
N HIS A 9 20.50 -6.96 -0.60
CA HIS A 9 21.65 -7.61 0.01
C HIS A 9 22.97 -7.26 -0.70
N LEU A 10 22.98 -7.17 -2.03
CA LEU A 10 24.16 -6.80 -2.80
C LEU A 10 24.60 -5.34 -2.53
N PHE A 11 23.64 -4.42 -2.47
CA PHE A 11 23.89 -2.99 -2.27
C PHE A 11 23.82 -2.54 -0.79
N ARG A 12 23.94 -3.46 0.17
CA ARG A 12 23.94 -3.14 1.60
C ARG A 12 25.20 -2.39 2.00
N GLU A 13 25.14 -1.64 3.08
CA GLU A 13 26.31 -1.05 3.73
C GLU A 13 27.35 -2.14 4.06
N GLY A 14 28.62 -1.89 3.79
CA GLY A 14 29.70 -2.88 3.92
C GLY A 14 29.65 -4.03 2.89
N GLY A 15 28.77 -3.95 1.90
CA GLY A 15 28.72 -4.89 0.77
C GLY A 15 29.84 -4.65 -0.26
N PRO A 16 29.87 -5.44 -1.35
CA PRO A 16 30.85 -5.26 -2.41
C PRO A 16 30.69 -3.90 -3.09
N ARG A 17 31.80 -3.29 -3.47
CA ARG A 17 31.76 -2.08 -4.30
C ARG A 17 31.27 -2.45 -5.70
N ILE A 18 30.17 -1.83 -6.14
CA ILE A 18 29.57 -2.04 -7.46
C ILE A 18 29.52 -0.67 -8.15
N ASP A 19 30.37 -0.47 -9.16
CA ASP A 19 30.44 0.80 -9.88
C ASP A 19 29.37 0.91 -10.97
N SER A 20 28.89 -0.21 -11.52
CA SER A 20 27.79 -0.24 -12.49
C SER A 20 27.02 -1.56 -12.40
N TRP A 21 25.75 -1.49 -12.73
CA TRP A 21 24.87 -2.66 -12.72
C TRP A 21 23.95 -2.65 -13.94
N ILE A 22 23.97 -3.72 -14.70
CA ILE A 22 23.02 -3.97 -15.80
C ILE A 22 22.25 -5.23 -15.47
N ALA A 23 20.92 -5.12 -15.37
CA ALA A 23 20.03 -6.26 -15.21
C ALA A 23 19.48 -6.65 -16.59
N ILE A 24 19.72 -7.91 -16.97
CA ILE A 24 19.15 -8.50 -18.18
C ILE A 24 17.91 -9.27 -17.75
N ASP A 25 16.74 -8.73 -18.05
CA ASP A 25 15.44 -9.31 -17.73
C ASP A 25 14.52 -9.19 -18.95
N GLY A 26 13.45 -9.96 -18.99
CA GLY A 26 12.54 -10.02 -20.13
C GLY A 26 12.17 -8.65 -20.71
N GLY A 27 12.02 -8.59 -22.02
CA GLY A 27 11.73 -7.37 -22.76
C GLY A 27 11.98 -7.56 -24.26
N SER A 28 11.85 -6.50 -25.05
CA SER A 28 12.20 -6.50 -26.47
C SER A 28 13.66 -6.13 -26.67
N ILE A 29 14.30 -6.77 -27.65
CA ILE A 29 15.64 -6.39 -28.12
C ILE A 29 15.64 -4.92 -28.57
N GLY A 30 16.65 -4.16 -28.20
CA GLY A 30 16.79 -2.74 -28.52
C GLY A 30 16.10 -1.79 -27.54
N ARG A 31 15.68 -2.27 -26.37
CA ARG A 31 15.11 -1.44 -25.30
C ARG A 31 16.00 -1.44 -24.06
N VAL A 32 16.37 -0.26 -23.61
CA VAL A 32 17.04 -0.01 -22.32
C VAL A 32 16.04 0.68 -21.39
N ASN A 33 15.84 0.12 -20.19
CA ASN A 33 15.03 0.74 -19.15
C ASN A 33 15.95 1.44 -18.16
N ASN A 34 15.95 2.77 -18.18
CA ASN A 34 16.71 3.61 -17.26
C ASN A 34 15.83 4.20 -16.14
N LYS A 35 14.56 3.75 -16.04
CA LYS A 35 13.59 4.18 -15.00
C LYS A 35 13.01 2.98 -14.29
N ALA A 36 12.97 3.05 -12.97
CA ALA A 36 12.37 2.05 -12.11
C ALA A 36 11.09 2.57 -11.46
N LEU A 37 10.04 1.78 -11.56
CA LEU A 37 8.76 2.05 -10.92
C LEU A 37 8.83 1.69 -9.44
N GLY A 38 8.57 2.65 -8.55
CA GLY A 38 8.44 2.41 -7.12
C GLY A 38 7.10 1.78 -6.77
N SER A 39 7.08 1.02 -5.68
CA SER A 39 5.86 0.38 -5.16
C SER A 39 5.89 0.32 -3.64
N TYR A 40 4.83 0.85 -3.02
CA TYR A 40 4.52 0.64 -1.62
C TYR A 40 3.34 -0.32 -1.49
N ARG A 41 3.42 -1.24 -0.55
CA ARG A 41 2.35 -2.20 -0.25
C ARG A 41 2.03 -2.17 1.21
N TYR A 42 0.75 -2.09 1.52
CA TYR A 42 0.26 -2.02 2.89
C TYR A 42 -0.75 -3.12 3.15
N ARG A 43 -0.76 -3.59 4.39
CA ARG A 43 -1.89 -4.26 5.01
C ARG A 43 -2.47 -3.33 6.06
N VAL A 44 -3.76 -3.04 5.94
CA VAL A 44 -4.54 -2.31 6.95
C VAL A 44 -5.48 -3.31 7.60
N THR A 45 -5.48 -3.39 8.92
CA THR A 45 -6.31 -4.31 9.68
C THR A 45 -7.05 -3.56 10.76
N PHE A 46 -8.39 -3.54 10.71
CA PHE A 46 -9.23 -3.11 11.80
C PHE A 46 -9.54 -4.28 12.73
N LYS A 47 -9.51 -4.04 14.04
CA LYS A 47 -9.77 -5.04 15.09
C LYS A 47 -10.88 -4.55 16.01
N GLY A 48 -11.74 -5.46 16.45
CA GLY A 48 -12.86 -5.15 17.32
C GLY A 48 -13.27 -6.31 18.21
N PRO A 49 -14.29 -6.13 19.07
CA PRO A 49 -14.68 -7.12 20.07
C PRO A 49 -15.34 -8.37 19.47
N GLY A 50 -15.90 -8.28 18.25
CA GLY A 50 -16.63 -9.38 17.64
C GLY A 50 -17.90 -9.78 18.38
N GLY A 51 -18.62 -10.77 17.84
CA GLY A 51 -19.76 -11.38 18.54
C GLY A 51 -20.92 -11.73 17.62
N HIS A 52 -21.95 -12.40 18.19
CA HIS A 52 -23.17 -12.74 17.43
C HIS A 52 -23.94 -11.47 17.05
N SER A 53 -24.32 -11.30 15.78
CA SER A 53 -24.86 -10.05 15.23
C SER A 53 -26.06 -9.48 16.00
N TRP A 54 -26.97 -10.33 16.47
CA TRP A 54 -28.10 -9.88 17.28
C TRP A 54 -27.66 -9.38 18.67
N GLY A 55 -26.90 -10.20 19.41
CA GLY A 55 -26.43 -9.85 20.75
C GLY A 55 -25.34 -8.77 20.76
N ALA A 56 -24.57 -8.67 19.72
CA ALA A 56 -23.50 -7.68 19.55
C ALA A 56 -23.97 -6.41 18.80
N PHE A 57 -25.25 -6.28 18.51
CA PHE A 57 -25.77 -5.08 17.82
C PHE A 57 -25.45 -3.80 18.60
N GLY A 58 -24.93 -2.82 17.89
CA GLY A 58 -24.47 -1.54 18.47
C GLY A 58 -23.00 -1.47 18.85
N LEU A 59 -22.26 -2.58 18.74
CA LEU A 59 -20.80 -2.53 18.73
C LEU A 59 -20.29 -1.92 17.41
N ALA A 60 -19.14 -1.28 17.43
CA ALA A 60 -18.45 -0.89 16.21
C ALA A 60 -18.02 -2.16 15.44
N ASN A 61 -18.10 -2.09 14.11
CA ASN A 61 -17.89 -3.25 13.23
C ASN A 61 -16.66 -3.05 12.36
N PRO A 62 -15.63 -3.91 12.45
CA PRO A 62 -14.44 -3.84 11.62
C PRO A 62 -14.70 -3.84 10.10
N HIS A 63 -15.71 -4.55 9.62
CA HIS A 63 -16.07 -4.52 8.20
C HIS A 63 -16.64 -3.17 7.75
N HIS A 64 -17.43 -2.51 8.61
CA HIS A 64 -17.95 -1.18 8.32
C HIS A 64 -16.81 -0.15 8.28
N ALA A 65 -15.89 -0.20 9.25
CA ALA A 65 -14.72 0.67 9.27
C ALA A 65 -13.82 0.45 8.03
N LEU A 66 -13.58 -0.81 7.64
CA LEU A 66 -12.81 -1.11 6.45
C LEU A 66 -13.48 -0.61 5.17
N GLY A 67 -14.79 -0.83 5.02
CA GLY A 67 -15.55 -0.34 3.87
C GLY A 67 -15.51 1.17 3.72
N GLU A 68 -15.62 1.89 4.83
CA GLU A 68 -15.50 3.35 4.88
C GLU A 68 -14.08 3.83 4.58
N ALA A 69 -13.05 3.19 5.15
CA ALA A 69 -11.65 3.50 4.86
C ALA A 69 -11.33 3.31 3.37
N ILE A 70 -11.83 2.24 2.73
CA ILE A 70 -11.69 2.02 1.29
C ILE A 70 -12.36 3.15 0.51
N SER A 71 -13.60 3.50 0.84
CA SER A 71 -14.35 4.55 0.16
C SER A 71 -13.64 5.90 0.25
N ASN A 72 -13.20 6.29 1.44
CA ASN A 72 -12.50 7.54 1.68
C ASN A 72 -11.15 7.57 0.94
N PHE A 73 -10.38 6.49 1.02
CA PHE A 73 -9.09 6.38 0.33
C PHE A 73 -9.27 6.48 -1.19
N VAL A 74 -10.21 5.73 -1.77
CA VAL A 74 -10.47 5.73 -3.22
C VAL A 74 -10.86 7.12 -3.69
N ALA A 75 -11.77 7.81 -2.98
CA ALA A 75 -12.20 9.16 -3.35
C ALA A 75 -11.04 10.17 -3.35
N ALA A 76 -10.18 10.14 -2.33
CA ALA A 76 -9.01 11.02 -2.24
C ALA A 76 -7.93 10.65 -3.27
N ALA A 77 -7.68 9.35 -3.44
CA ALA A 77 -6.68 8.84 -4.36
C ALA A 77 -7.03 9.12 -5.82
N ASP A 78 -8.30 9.01 -6.22
CA ASP A 78 -8.76 9.33 -7.58
C ASP A 78 -8.52 10.81 -7.90
N GLN A 79 -8.84 11.71 -6.97
CA GLN A 79 -8.57 13.14 -7.15
C GLN A 79 -7.06 13.42 -7.27
N TYR A 80 -6.26 12.80 -6.42
CA TYR A 80 -4.81 13.00 -6.43
C TYR A 80 -4.15 12.42 -7.68
N THR A 81 -4.55 11.23 -8.13
CA THR A 81 -3.93 10.52 -9.27
C THR A 81 -4.38 11.06 -10.63
N ALA A 82 -5.49 11.80 -10.69
CA ALA A 82 -5.96 12.47 -11.91
C ALA A 82 -4.97 13.49 -12.46
N GLN A 83 -4.02 13.96 -11.65
CA GLN A 83 -3.06 15.00 -12.04
C GLN A 83 -1.62 14.58 -11.71
N GLY A 84 -0.66 15.23 -12.41
CA GLY A 84 0.77 15.05 -12.17
C GLY A 84 1.33 13.73 -12.75
N PRO A 85 2.52 13.31 -12.29
CA PRO A 85 3.16 12.08 -12.75
C PRO A 85 2.29 10.85 -12.47
N LYS A 86 2.30 9.90 -13.40
CA LYS A 86 1.51 8.66 -13.30
C LYS A 86 1.70 7.99 -11.94
N THR A 87 0.60 7.84 -11.24
CA THR A 87 0.49 7.13 -9.97
C THR A 87 -0.71 6.21 -10.06
N SER A 88 -0.59 5.02 -9.54
CA SER A 88 -1.70 4.05 -9.50
C SER A 88 -1.82 3.43 -8.13
N TYR A 89 -3.00 2.96 -7.81
CA TYR A 89 -3.28 2.20 -6.60
C TYR A 89 -4.26 1.07 -6.90
N ASN A 90 -4.28 0.07 -6.03
CA ASN A 90 -5.24 -1.03 -6.11
C ASN A 90 -5.46 -1.63 -4.73
N VAL A 91 -6.70 -1.74 -4.31
CA VAL A 91 -7.10 -2.59 -3.17
C VAL A 91 -7.29 -3.99 -3.73
N GLY A 92 -6.27 -4.82 -3.58
CA GLY A 92 -6.20 -6.12 -4.26
C GLY A 92 -6.73 -7.30 -3.45
N VAL A 93 -6.75 -7.18 -2.12
CA VAL A 93 -7.23 -8.22 -1.22
C VAL A 93 -8.07 -7.61 -0.12
N ILE A 94 -9.19 -8.25 0.20
CA ILE A 94 -10.01 -7.98 1.38
C ILE A 94 -10.22 -9.31 2.10
N SER A 95 -10.06 -9.32 3.42
CA SER A 95 -10.22 -10.50 4.26
C SER A 95 -10.88 -10.16 5.59
N GLY A 96 -11.46 -11.16 6.23
CA GLY A 96 -12.07 -11.06 7.55
C GLY A 96 -13.44 -11.70 7.64
N GLY A 97 -13.94 -11.80 8.88
CA GLY A 97 -15.23 -12.44 9.15
C GLY A 97 -15.19 -13.96 9.13
N THR A 98 -16.18 -14.57 9.73
CA THR A 98 -16.32 -16.03 9.84
C THR A 98 -17.70 -16.51 9.41
N SER A 99 -18.73 -15.67 9.59
CA SER A 99 -20.12 -16.06 9.32
C SER A 99 -20.99 -14.80 9.14
N ILE A 100 -22.04 -14.93 8.34
CA ILE A 100 -22.98 -13.84 8.04
C ILE A 100 -23.67 -13.25 9.28
N ASN A 101 -23.82 -14.02 10.34
CA ASN A 101 -24.47 -13.60 11.59
C ASN A 101 -23.47 -13.26 12.70
N SER A 102 -22.23 -12.92 12.35
CA SER A 102 -21.19 -12.48 13.29
C SER A 102 -20.71 -11.08 12.97
N VAL A 103 -20.59 -10.23 14.00
CA VAL A 103 -19.73 -9.05 13.95
C VAL A 103 -18.29 -9.57 13.96
N PRO A 104 -17.44 -9.23 12.99
CA PRO A 104 -16.09 -9.79 12.90
C PRO A 104 -15.17 -9.27 14.02
N PHE A 105 -14.18 -10.08 14.40
CA PHE A 105 -13.10 -9.65 15.29
C PHE A 105 -12.06 -8.81 14.54
N GLU A 106 -11.92 -9.05 13.24
CA GLU A 106 -11.01 -8.30 12.38
C GLU A 106 -11.51 -8.21 10.96
N SER A 107 -11.04 -7.18 10.26
CA SER A 107 -11.24 -6.96 8.83
C SER A 107 -10.00 -6.29 8.25
N SER A 108 -9.48 -6.80 7.14
CA SER A 108 -8.25 -6.29 6.57
C SER A 108 -8.31 -6.11 5.06
N MET A 109 -7.49 -5.20 4.55
CA MET A 109 -7.22 -5.03 3.13
C MET A 109 -5.72 -5.02 2.84
N GLN A 110 -5.35 -5.37 1.61
CA GLN A 110 -4.00 -5.17 1.10
C GLN A 110 -4.05 -4.25 -0.12
N ILE A 111 -3.16 -3.26 -0.11
CA ILE A 111 -3.10 -2.20 -1.11
C ILE A 111 -1.72 -2.21 -1.76
N ASP A 112 -1.70 -2.07 -3.10
CA ASP A 112 -0.50 -1.83 -3.90
C ASP A 112 -0.57 -0.40 -4.48
N ILE A 113 0.45 0.41 -4.21
CA ILE A 113 0.57 1.80 -4.69
C ILE A 113 1.84 1.89 -5.52
N ARG A 114 1.76 2.50 -6.71
CA ARG A 114 2.90 2.62 -7.61
C ARG A 114 3.05 4.02 -8.18
N SER A 115 4.29 4.50 -8.25
CA SER A 115 4.63 5.75 -8.93
C SER A 115 6.08 5.75 -9.40
N VAL A 116 6.36 6.59 -10.42
CA VAL A 116 7.72 6.88 -10.88
C VAL A 116 8.41 7.92 -9.98
N LYS A 117 7.68 8.59 -9.08
CA LYS A 117 8.21 9.61 -8.17
C LYS A 117 8.01 9.20 -6.71
N PRO A 118 9.08 9.21 -5.88
CA PRO A 118 8.98 8.88 -4.45
C PRO A 118 7.95 9.74 -3.72
N SER A 119 7.97 11.06 -3.92
CA SER A 119 7.06 11.99 -3.25
C SER A 119 5.58 11.70 -3.50
N ARG A 120 5.24 11.06 -4.62
CA ARG A 120 3.87 10.66 -4.88
C ARG A 120 3.49 9.39 -4.13
N LEU A 121 4.44 8.50 -3.88
CA LEU A 121 4.21 7.33 -3.02
C LEU A 121 3.96 7.78 -1.58
N ASP A 122 4.75 8.73 -1.09
CA ASP A 122 4.63 9.27 0.28
C ASP A 122 3.29 10.01 0.46
N ALA A 123 2.86 10.79 -0.54
CA ALA A 123 1.57 11.46 -0.51
C ALA A 123 0.40 10.45 -0.50
N MET A 124 0.48 9.37 -1.28
CA MET A 124 -0.54 8.33 -1.28
C MET A 124 -0.57 7.54 0.03
N GLU A 125 0.58 7.35 0.69
CA GLU A 125 0.66 6.79 2.04
C GLU A 125 -0.09 7.66 3.04
N ALA A 126 0.14 8.98 3.02
CA ALA A 126 -0.57 9.93 3.88
C ALA A 126 -2.10 9.90 3.65
N LEU A 127 -2.55 9.84 2.40
CA LEU A 127 -3.99 9.70 2.09
C LEU A 127 -4.58 8.39 2.64
N LEU A 128 -3.82 7.29 2.61
CA LEU A 128 -4.26 6.03 3.19
C LEU A 128 -4.39 6.11 4.70
N GLU A 129 -3.42 6.72 5.38
CA GLU A 129 -3.43 6.91 6.83
C GLU A 129 -4.60 7.79 7.26
N GLU A 130 -4.81 8.94 6.59
CA GLU A 130 -5.93 9.84 6.85
C GLU A 130 -7.29 9.17 6.66
N ALA A 131 -7.47 8.44 5.55
CA ALA A 131 -8.71 7.73 5.26
C ALA A 131 -9.01 6.65 6.30
N THR A 132 -7.97 5.94 6.76
CA THR A 132 -8.08 4.89 7.77
C THR A 132 -8.43 5.48 9.14
N GLN A 133 -7.77 6.57 9.55
CA GLN A 133 -8.04 7.26 10.81
C GLN A 133 -9.45 7.84 10.83
N THR A 134 -9.86 8.51 9.74
CA THR A 134 -11.21 9.08 9.60
C THR A 134 -12.30 8.01 9.76
N ALA A 135 -12.12 6.87 9.12
CA ALA A 135 -13.05 5.75 9.25
C ALA A 135 -13.10 5.17 10.67
N LEU A 136 -11.94 5.05 11.33
CA LEU A 136 -11.88 4.62 12.73
C LEU A 136 -12.65 5.56 13.64
N ASP A 137 -12.35 6.87 13.55
CA ASP A 137 -12.96 7.90 14.40
C ASP A 137 -14.47 7.97 14.22
N HIS A 138 -14.94 7.89 12.96
CA HIS A 138 -16.36 7.87 12.68
C HIS A 138 -17.04 6.62 13.26
N GLN A 139 -16.52 5.43 13.00
CA GLN A 139 -17.12 4.18 13.49
C GLN A 139 -17.11 4.07 15.02
N ASN A 140 -16.07 4.58 15.66
CA ASN A 140 -16.01 4.67 17.12
C ASN A 140 -16.98 5.73 17.66
N GLY A 141 -17.19 6.83 16.92
CA GLY A 141 -18.13 7.89 17.30
C GLY A 141 -19.61 7.48 17.24
N ILE A 142 -19.97 6.64 16.28
CA ILE A 142 -21.37 6.21 16.07
C ILE A 142 -21.76 4.90 16.76
N LYS A 143 -20.81 4.18 17.34
CA LYS A 143 -21.15 2.98 18.12
C LYS A 143 -22.06 3.31 19.29
N ARG A 144 -22.93 2.39 19.66
CA ARG A 144 -23.90 2.55 20.75
C ARG A 144 -23.36 2.03 22.08
N ARG A 145 -22.37 1.12 22.05
CA ARG A 145 -21.80 0.47 23.23
C ARG A 145 -20.50 -0.25 22.90
N GLY A 146 -19.82 -0.72 23.95
CA GLY A 146 -18.63 -1.57 23.87
C GLY A 146 -17.35 -0.79 23.62
N PRO A 147 -16.21 -1.49 23.55
CA PRO A 147 -14.91 -0.89 23.31
C PRO A 147 -14.80 -0.32 21.90
N ASP A 148 -13.81 0.54 21.75
CA ASP A 148 -13.43 1.11 20.46
C ASP A 148 -12.79 0.05 19.56
N LEU A 149 -12.93 0.24 18.25
CA LEU A 149 -12.07 -0.40 17.28
C LEU A 149 -10.66 0.17 17.38
N THR A 150 -9.72 -0.64 16.99
CA THR A 150 -8.34 -0.22 16.72
C THR A 150 -7.97 -0.58 15.29
N PHE A 151 -6.91 0.02 14.76
CA PHE A 151 -6.34 -0.41 13.49
C PHE A 151 -4.81 -0.53 13.58
N GLU A 152 -4.27 -1.25 12.61
CA GLU A 152 -2.85 -1.41 12.38
C GLU A 152 -2.57 -1.24 10.88
N VAL A 153 -1.54 -0.45 10.54
CA VAL A 153 -1.01 -0.32 9.18
C VAL A 153 0.38 -0.92 9.12
N GLU A 154 0.53 -1.98 8.35
CA GLU A 154 1.79 -2.67 8.13
C GLU A 154 2.27 -2.40 6.69
N LYS A 155 3.47 -1.83 6.52
CA LYS A 155 4.11 -1.73 5.19
C LYS A 155 4.74 -3.08 4.82
N ILE A 156 4.02 -3.89 4.03
CA ILE A 156 4.43 -5.24 3.63
C ILE A 156 5.31 -5.29 2.38
N GLY A 157 5.53 -4.17 1.73
CA GLY A 157 6.42 -4.06 0.58
C GLY A 157 6.90 -2.62 0.37
N ASN A 158 8.20 -2.49 0.06
CA ASN A 158 8.82 -1.20 -0.24
C ASN A 158 9.87 -1.39 -1.34
N ARG A 159 9.56 -0.87 -2.54
CA ARG A 159 10.47 -0.83 -3.67
C ARG A 159 10.67 0.63 -4.07
N PRO A 160 11.91 1.14 -4.06
CA PRO A 160 12.16 2.50 -4.47
C PRO A 160 11.90 2.69 -5.97
N SER A 161 11.47 3.88 -6.35
CA SER A 161 11.57 4.34 -7.74
C SER A 161 12.97 4.92 -7.99
N GLY A 162 13.39 4.95 -9.25
CA GLY A 162 14.65 5.54 -9.64
C GLY A 162 14.66 5.90 -11.12
N GLU A 163 15.48 6.88 -11.48
CA GLU A 163 15.67 7.32 -12.86
C GLU A 163 17.14 7.64 -13.06
N LEU A 164 17.73 7.11 -14.13
CA LEU A 164 19.04 7.48 -14.60
C LEU A 164 18.91 8.42 -15.80
N PRO A 165 19.72 9.48 -15.90
CA PRO A 165 19.74 10.35 -17.08
C PRO A 165 20.06 9.56 -18.34
N ASP A 166 19.36 9.85 -19.43
CA ASP A 166 19.64 9.22 -20.74
C ASP A 166 21.08 9.48 -21.19
N THR A 167 21.66 10.61 -20.79
CA THR A 167 23.05 11.02 -21.10
C THR A 167 24.11 10.27 -20.30
N LEU A 168 23.72 9.41 -19.35
CA LEU A 168 24.69 8.66 -18.55
C LEU A 168 25.53 7.74 -19.46
N PRO A 169 26.89 7.74 -19.35
CA PRO A 169 27.74 6.92 -20.22
C PRO A 169 27.37 5.43 -20.25
N LEU A 170 26.91 4.87 -19.14
CA LEU A 170 26.45 3.49 -19.09
C LEU A 170 25.22 3.29 -19.97
N VAL A 171 24.23 4.20 -19.91
CA VAL A 171 23.02 4.14 -20.73
C VAL A 171 23.36 4.26 -22.20
N GLN A 172 24.22 5.23 -22.56
CA GLN A 172 24.66 5.46 -23.94
C GLN A 172 25.46 4.30 -24.55
N ARG A 173 26.17 3.54 -23.75
CA ARG A 173 26.94 2.37 -24.22
C ARG A 173 26.10 1.10 -24.38
N THR A 174 24.90 1.09 -23.83
CA THR A 174 23.98 -0.06 -23.91
C THR A 174 22.91 0.12 -24.99
N LEU A 175 22.81 1.30 -25.56
CA LEU A 175 22.00 1.59 -26.76
C LEU A 175 22.76 1.22 -28.03
#